data_5a9d19796be3ecea9251a59756667b3c
#
_entry.id   5a9d19796be3ecea9251a59756667b3c
#
_cell.length_a   1.000
_cell.length_b   1.000
_cell.length_c   1.000
_cell.angle_alpha   90.00
_cell.angle_beta   90.00
_cell.angle_gamma   90.00
#
_symmetry.space_group_name_H-M   'P 1'
#
loop_
_entity.id
_entity.type
_entity.pdbx_description
1 polymer ?
#
loop_
_entity_poly.entity_id
_entity_poly.type
_entity_poly.pdbx_seq_one_letter_code
_entity_poly.pdbx_strand_id
1 'polypeptide(L)'
;MTKHTYAFKIINGRCKIYVNGYVMFCFNQIDFKGYYSYKDDTLLYGIDIYLMNEKGGATTMEIYFKTKENWLGILRLLDENL
;
A
#
# COMPACT_ATOMS: atom_id res chain seq x y z
N MET A 1 18.06 4.95 16.74
CA MET A 1 17.34 4.43 15.56
C MET A 1 15.90 4.90 15.62
N THR A 2 15.44 5.56 14.58
CA THR A 2 14.11 6.15 14.57
C THR A 2 13.09 5.10 14.14
N LYS A 3 12.09 4.84 14.96
CA LYS A 3 10.97 3.99 14.56
C LYS A 3 10.06 4.76 13.61
N HIS A 4 9.70 4.13 12.49
CA HIS A 4 8.72 4.70 11.60
C HIS A 4 7.32 4.50 12.16
N THR A 5 6.47 5.50 11.97
CA THR A 5 5.04 5.39 12.30
C THR A 5 4.25 5.17 11.03
N TYR A 6 3.24 4.31 11.11
CA TYR A 6 2.39 3.97 9.97
C TYR A 6 0.94 4.22 10.33
N ALA A 7 0.20 4.82 9.42
CA ALA A 7 -1.21 5.09 9.64
C ALA A 7 -2.00 4.87 8.36
N PHE A 8 -3.23 4.39 8.52
CA PHE A 8 -4.18 4.19 7.43
C PHE A 8 -5.42 5.03 7.73
N LYS A 9 -5.85 5.83 6.77
CA LYS A 9 -7.06 6.64 6.91
C LYS A 9 -7.91 6.54 5.67
N ILE A 10 -9.23 6.56 5.85
CA ILE A 10 -10.19 6.65 4.77
C ILE A 10 -10.86 8.01 4.88
N ILE A 11 -10.64 8.85 3.87
CA ILE A 11 -11.19 10.21 3.84
C ILE A 11 -11.93 10.38 2.51
N ASN A 12 -13.25 10.60 2.58
CA ASN A 12 -14.09 10.76 1.39
C ASN A 12 -13.93 9.62 0.38
N GLY A 13 -13.85 8.37 0.87
CA GLY A 13 -13.71 7.20 0.02
C GLY A 13 -12.30 6.96 -0.53
N ARG A 14 -11.34 7.77 -0.14
CA ARG A 14 -9.94 7.56 -0.53
C ARG A 14 -9.15 6.96 0.63
N CYS A 15 -8.50 5.83 0.33
CA CYS A 15 -7.59 5.20 1.28
C CYS A 15 -6.25 5.91 1.19
N LYS A 16 -5.76 6.39 2.33
CA LYS A 16 -4.47 7.09 2.41
C LYS A 16 -3.57 6.37 3.38
N ILE A 17 -2.36 6.08 2.95
CA ILE A 17 -1.36 5.42 3.78
C ILE A 17 -0.25 6.41 4.07
N TYR A 18 0.03 6.58 5.37
CA TYR A 18 1.00 7.55 5.86
C TYR A 18 2.20 6.83 6.45
N VAL A 19 3.37 7.36 6.18
CA VAL A 19 4.60 6.96 6.85
C VAL A 19 5.21 8.21 7.46
N ASN A 20 5.41 8.20 8.77
CA ASN A 20 5.93 9.34 9.53
C ASN A 20 5.12 10.63 9.31
N GLY A 21 3.80 10.49 9.16
CA GLY A 21 2.91 11.63 8.99
C GLY A 21 2.77 12.15 7.56
N TYR A 22 3.52 11.59 6.61
CA TYR A 22 3.44 11.98 5.21
C TYR A 22 2.72 10.93 4.39
N VAL A 23 1.88 11.38 3.45
CA VAL A 23 1.18 10.46 2.56
C VAL A 23 2.21 9.75 1.68
N MET A 24 2.28 8.43 1.80
CA MET A 24 3.14 7.63 0.95
C MET A 24 2.45 7.29 -0.36
N PHE A 25 1.19 6.86 -0.28
CA PHE A 25 0.37 6.60 -1.46
C PHE A 25 -1.10 6.60 -1.07
N CYS A 26 -1.96 6.71 -2.07
CA CYS A 26 -3.40 6.68 -1.85
C CYS A 26 -4.11 6.07 -3.08
N PHE A 27 -5.33 5.58 -2.86
CA PHE A 27 -6.17 5.02 -3.92
C PHE A 27 -7.64 5.11 -3.51
N ASN A 28 -8.53 4.99 -4.48
CA ASN A 28 -9.96 4.99 -4.20
C ASN A 28 -10.37 3.64 -3.62
N GLN A 29 -11.09 3.68 -2.51
CA GLN A 29 -11.57 2.47 -1.84
C GLN A 29 -12.42 1.60 -2.78
N ILE A 30 -13.29 2.23 -3.55
CA ILE A 30 -14.20 1.51 -4.45
C ILE A 30 -13.46 0.76 -5.55
N ASP A 31 -12.28 1.23 -5.94
CA ASP A 31 -11.49 0.62 -7.01
C ASP A 31 -10.65 -0.56 -6.52
N PHE A 32 -10.51 -0.72 -5.21
CA PHE A 32 -9.63 -1.73 -4.63
C PHE A 32 -10.19 -3.15 -4.83
N LYS A 33 -9.35 -4.05 -5.35
CA LYS A 33 -9.71 -5.45 -5.56
C LYS A 33 -8.84 -6.42 -4.79
N GLY A 34 -7.69 -5.98 -4.33
CA GLY A 34 -6.81 -6.84 -3.55
C GLY A 34 -5.36 -6.36 -3.63
N TYR A 35 -4.49 -7.08 -2.97
CA TYR A 35 -3.06 -6.78 -3.02
C TYR A 35 -2.27 -8.06 -2.93
N TYR A 36 -1.01 -7.99 -3.38
CA TYR A 36 -0.08 -9.10 -3.33
C TYR A 36 1.28 -8.58 -2.91
N SER A 37 1.91 -9.26 -1.96
CA SER A 37 3.25 -8.90 -1.49
C SER A 37 4.28 -9.91 -2.01
N TYR A 38 5.47 -9.44 -2.30
CA TYR A 38 6.54 -10.30 -2.81
C TYR A 38 7.90 -9.70 -2.49
N LYS A 39 8.92 -10.53 -2.64
CA LYS A 39 10.31 -10.12 -2.57
C LYS A 39 11.00 -10.62 -3.83
N ASP A 40 11.67 -9.73 -4.55
CA ASP A 40 12.35 -10.12 -5.78
C ASP A 40 13.82 -10.51 -5.52
N ASP A 41 14.49 -10.96 -6.59
CA ASP A 41 15.87 -11.45 -6.51
C ASP A 41 16.89 -10.33 -6.24
N THR A 42 16.49 -9.07 -6.41
CA THR A 42 17.34 -7.91 -6.12
C THR A 42 17.21 -7.43 -4.69
N LEU A 43 16.52 -8.20 -3.84
CA LEU A 43 16.27 -7.92 -2.43
C LEU A 43 15.33 -6.73 -2.21
N LEU A 44 14.56 -6.38 -3.23
CA LEU A 44 13.51 -5.39 -3.08
C LEU A 44 12.24 -6.06 -2.56
N TYR A 45 11.57 -5.39 -1.64
CA TYR A 45 10.29 -5.83 -1.09
C TYR A 45 9.19 -5.08 -1.82
N GLY A 46 8.23 -5.82 -2.38
CA GLY A 46 7.20 -5.22 -3.20
C GLY A 46 5.80 -5.49 -2.68
N ILE A 47 4.89 -4.58 -3.00
CA ILE A 47 3.45 -4.75 -2.83
C ILE A 47 2.79 -4.28 -4.12
N ASP A 48 1.97 -5.14 -4.71
CA ASP A 48 1.14 -4.78 -5.85
C ASP A 48 -0.29 -4.62 -5.36
N ILE A 49 -0.87 -3.45 -5.59
CA ILE A 49 -2.26 -3.18 -5.26
C ILE A 49 -3.07 -3.23 -6.54
N TYR A 50 -4.07 -4.11 -6.58
CA TYR A 50 -4.91 -4.30 -7.76
C TYR A 50 -6.12 -3.40 -7.68
N LEU A 51 -6.30 -2.58 -8.70
CA LEU A 51 -7.37 -1.62 -8.79
C LEU A 51 -8.15 -1.85 -10.09
N MET A 52 -9.45 -1.55 -10.06
CA MET A 52 -10.29 -1.62 -11.24
C MET A 52 -10.97 -0.27 -11.44
N ASN A 53 -10.84 0.32 -12.64
CA ASN A 53 -11.46 1.60 -12.93
C ASN A 53 -12.94 1.44 -13.29
N GLU A 54 -13.63 2.58 -13.45
CA GLU A 54 -15.08 2.61 -13.75
C GLU A 54 -15.43 1.91 -15.06
N LYS A 55 -14.49 1.83 -15.99
CA LYS A 55 -14.70 1.19 -17.30
C LYS A 55 -14.36 -0.28 -17.30
N GLY A 56 -14.04 -0.86 -16.13
CA GLY A 56 -13.66 -2.26 -16.00
C GLY A 56 -12.21 -2.56 -16.34
N GLY A 57 -11.41 -1.54 -16.61
CA GLY A 57 -9.98 -1.72 -16.84
C GLY A 57 -9.23 -1.96 -15.54
N ALA A 58 -8.32 -2.95 -15.54
CA ALA A 58 -7.50 -3.25 -14.38
C ALA A 58 -6.19 -2.46 -14.40
N THR A 59 -5.78 -1.99 -13.23
CA THR A 59 -4.52 -1.28 -13.03
C THR A 59 -3.82 -1.85 -11.82
N THR A 60 -2.50 -1.96 -11.88
CA THR A 60 -1.71 -2.39 -10.73
C THR A 60 -0.85 -1.23 -10.27
N MET A 61 -0.95 -0.89 -8.98
CA MET A 61 -0.06 0.07 -8.35
C MET A 61 1.08 -0.69 -7.71
N GLU A 62 2.29 -0.53 -8.23
CA GLU A 62 3.47 -1.21 -7.72
C GLU A 62 4.21 -0.32 -6.74
N ILE A 63 4.50 -0.85 -5.55
CA ILE A 63 5.19 -0.12 -4.49
C ILE A 63 6.38 -0.94 -4.05
N TYR A 64 7.56 -0.32 -4.01
CA TYR A 64 8.80 -0.98 -3.63
C TYR A 64 9.37 -0.36 -2.37
N PHE A 65 9.90 -1.22 -1.51
CA PHE A 65 10.51 -0.83 -0.25
C PHE A 65 11.94 -1.33 -0.18
N LYS A 66 12.83 -0.51 0.35
CA LYS A 66 14.23 -0.88 0.54
C LYS A 66 14.45 -1.69 1.81
N THR A 67 13.54 -1.59 2.78
CA THR A 67 13.68 -2.27 4.06
C THR A 67 12.49 -3.19 4.31
N LYS A 68 12.79 -4.33 4.92
CA LYS A 68 11.75 -5.28 5.34
C LYS A 68 10.80 -4.65 6.36
N GLU A 69 11.33 -3.79 7.23
CA GLU A 69 10.54 -3.13 8.26
C GLU A 69 9.40 -2.30 7.66
N ASN A 70 9.71 -1.45 6.68
CA ASN A 70 8.71 -0.62 6.03
C ASN A 70 7.68 -1.46 5.28
N TRP A 71 8.14 -2.50 4.61
CA TRP A 71 7.29 -3.44 3.88
C TRP A 71 6.28 -4.11 4.83
N LEU A 72 6.76 -4.63 5.96
CA LEU A 72 5.89 -5.28 6.95
C LEU A 72 4.94 -4.28 7.61
N GLY A 73 5.40 -3.05 7.86
CA GLY A 73 4.54 -2.00 8.43
C GLY A 73 3.36 -1.69 7.53
N ILE A 74 3.59 -1.55 6.24
CA ILE A 74 2.51 -1.28 5.27
C ILE A 74 1.61 -2.50 5.09
N LEU A 75 2.17 -3.71 5.02
CA LEU A 75 1.37 -4.93 4.92
C LEU A 75 0.41 -5.08 6.09
N ARG A 76 0.88 -4.77 7.31
CA ARG A 76 0.02 -4.81 8.49
C ARG A 76 -1.17 -3.86 8.35
N LEU A 77 -0.92 -2.64 7.86
CA LEU A 77 -2.00 -1.67 7.65
C LEU A 77 -3.04 -2.19 6.66
N LEU A 78 -2.58 -2.77 5.56
CA LEU A 78 -3.49 -3.32 4.55
C LEU A 78 -4.30 -4.48 5.14
N ASP A 79 -3.65 -5.39 5.88
CA ASP A 79 -4.34 -6.53 6.50
C ASP A 79 -5.37 -6.09 7.53
N GLU A 80 -5.06 -5.06 8.32
CA GLU A 80 -5.95 -4.60 9.40
C GLU A 80 -7.13 -3.77 8.90
N ASN A 81 -7.00 -3.12 7.75
CA ASN A 81 -7.99 -2.14 7.28
C ASN A 81 -8.73 -2.53 6.01
N LEU A 82 -8.28 -3.56 5.30
CA LEU A 82 -8.88 -4.02 4.03
C LEU A 82 -9.16 -5.55 4.02
#